data_0eceb35a5a8c86fd7340da050e1776f4
#
_entry.id   0eceb35a5a8c86fd7340da050e1776f4
#
_cell.length_a   1.000
_cell.length_b   1.000
_cell.length_c   1.000
_cell.angle_alpha   90.00
_cell.angle_beta   90.00
_cell.angle_gamma   90.00
#
_symmetry.space_group_name_H-M   'P 1'
#
loop_
_entity.id
_entity.type
_entity.pdbx_description
1 polymer ?
#
loop_
_entity_poly.entity_id
_entity_poly.type
_entity_poly.pdbx_seq_one_letter_code
_entity_poly.pdbx_strand_id
1 'polypeptide(L)'
;FVKLDQFQHGDDASVRINTRSTPWQPGLVQGLQVMPLHSFRLEHTALVKWQPGTRFNPHSHPGGEEIFVIDGTFQDEFGDYGAGTWIRNPPGSAHHPFSEQGCLILVKVGHMISPGYSQA
;
A
#
# COMPACT_ATOMS: atom_id res chain seq x y z
N PHE A 1 -12.68 13.73 16.16
CA PHE A 1 -12.69 14.08 14.73
C PHE A 1 -13.56 15.28 14.50
N VAL A 2 -13.09 16.17 13.65
CA VAL A 2 -13.90 17.29 13.18
C VAL A 2 -14.87 16.76 12.13
N LYS A 3 -16.10 17.25 12.17
CA LYS A 3 -17.10 16.84 11.19
C LYS A 3 -16.85 17.57 9.88
N LEU A 4 -15.99 16.99 9.05
CA LEU A 4 -15.65 17.49 7.73
C LEU A 4 -15.92 16.40 6.70
N ASP A 5 -15.82 16.78 5.45
CA ASP A 5 -15.85 15.82 4.35
C ASP A 5 -14.55 15.02 4.37
N GLN A 6 -14.55 13.88 5.08
CA GLN A 6 -13.38 13.04 5.29
C GLN A 6 -13.32 11.86 4.32
N PHE A 7 -14.27 11.75 3.43
CA PHE A 7 -14.33 10.71 2.43
C PHE A 7 -14.55 11.32 1.05
N GLN A 8 -14.15 10.59 0.03
CA GLN A 8 -14.33 11.05 -1.33
C GLN A 8 -15.80 10.95 -1.72
N HIS A 9 -16.24 11.94 -2.47
CA HIS A 9 -17.60 11.98 -2.96
C HIS A 9 -17.88 10.78 -3.86
N GLY A 10 -18.89 10.00 -3.51
CA GLY A 10 -19.24 8.77 -4.24
C GLY A 10 -18.61 7.51 -3.70
N ASP A 11 -17.67 7.60 -2.75
CA ASP A 11 -17.07 6.45 -2.10
C ASP A 11 -17.72 6.24 -0.73
N ASP A 12 -18.96 5.82 -0.75
CA ASP A 12 -19.82 5.74 0.44
C ASP A 12 -20.23 4.31 0.81
N ALA A 13 -19.76 3.32 0.08
CA ALA A 13 -20.11 1.92 0.33
C ALA A 13 -19.28 1.35 1.47
N SER A 14 -19.92 0.64 2.38
CA SER A 14 -19.22 -0.16 3.38
C SER A 14 -18.61 -1.39 2.73
N VAL A 15 -17.39 -1.74 3.15
CA VAL A 15 -16.68 -2.91 2.66
C VAL A 15 -16.28 -3.79 3.84
N ARG A 16 -16.58 -5.09 3.75
CA ARG A 16 -16.19 -6.07 4.75
C ARG A 16 -15.61 -7.28 4.06
N ILE A 17 -14.34 -7.56 4.32
CA ILE A 17 -13.61 -8.65 3.68
C ILE A 17 -12.97 -9.51 4.76
N ASN A 18 -13.24 -10.82 4.72
CA ASN A 18 -12.51 -11.76 5.54
C ASN A 18 -11.24 -12.16 4.78
N THR A 19 -10.09 -11.67 5.23
CA THR A 19 -8.83 -11.88 4.54
C THR A 19 -8.36 -13.33 4.57
N ARG A 20 -8.87 -14.12 5.50
CA ARG A 20 -8.50 -15.54 5.61
C ARG A 20 -9.19 -16.40 4.56
N SER A 21 -10.32 -15.94 4.04
CA SER A 21 -11.10 -16.67 3.05
C SER A 21 -11.12 -16.02 1.67
N THR A 22 -10.34 -14.96 1.49
CA THR A 22 -10.23 -14.24 0.23
C THR A 22 -8.98 -14.71 -0.52
N PRO A 23 -9.08 -15.05 -1.82
CA PRO A 23 -7.91 -15.55 -2.54
C PRO A 23 -6.89 -14.45 -2.81
N TRP A 24 -5.62 -14.85 -2.83
CA TRP A 24 -4.51 -14.02 -3.23
C TRP A 24 -4.36 -14.04 -4.75
N GLN A 25 -3.91 -12.92 -5.31
CA GLN A 25 -3.66 -12.76 -6.74
C GLN A 25 -2.16 -12.56 -6.96
N PRO A 26 -1.63 -12.95 -8.14
CA PRO A 26 -0.23 -12.65 -8.47
C PRO A 26 0.02 -11.15 -8.45
N GLY A 27 1.17 -10.75 -7.90
CA GLY A 27 1.62 -9.36 -7.94
C GLY A 27 2.41 -9.04 -9.21
N LEU A 28 2.96 -7.82 -9.25
CA LEU A 28 3.65 -7.32 -10.44
C LEU A 28 5.03 -7.96 -10.65
N VAL A 29 5.63 -8.52 -9.60
CA VAL A 29 6.91 -9.22 -9.70
C VAL A 29 6.78 -10.58 -9.04
N GLN A 30 7.69 -11.49 -9.41
CA GLN A 30 7.73 -12.81 -8.79
C GLN A 30 8.00 -12.68 -7.28
N GLY A 31 7.27 -13.43 -6.49
CA GLY A 31 7.38 -13.39 -5.02
C GLY A 31 6.35 -12.49 -4.36
N LEU A 32 5.62 -11.68 -5.11
CA LEU A 32 4.53 -10.87 -4.59
C LEU A 32 3.18 -11.50 -4.85
N GLN A 33 2.33 -11.47 -3.82
CA GLN A 33 0.91 -11.78 -3.95
C GLN A 33 0.11 -10.61 -3.38
N VAL A 34 -0.98 -10.28 -4.02
CA VAL A 34 -1.80 -9.11 -3.69
C VAL A 34 -3.22 -9.56 -3.40
N MET A 35 -3.80 -9.00 -2.36
CA MET A 35 -5.22 -9.12 -2.07
C MET A 35 -5.82 -7.72 -2.10
N PRO A 36 -6.47 -7.32 -3.20
CA PRO A 36 -7.16 -6.03 -3.24
C PRO A 36 -8.29 -5.98 -2.22
N LEU A 37 -8.38 -4.89 -1.47
CA LEU A 37 -9.43 -4.69 -0.47
C LEU A 37 -10.42 -3.62 -0.87
N HIS A 38 -9.95 -2.52 -1.45
CA HIS A 38 -10.80 -1.42 -1.86
C HIS A 38 -10.11 -0.58 -2.91
N SER A 39 -10.88 -0.07 -3.86
CA SER A 39 -10.40 0.86 -4.87
C SER A 39 -11.47 1.89 -5.15
N PHE A 40 -11.05 3.13 -5.26
CA PHE A 40 -11.90 4.22 -5.71
C PHE A 40 -11.06 5.23 -6.46
N ARG A 41 -11.33 5.40 -7.77
CA ARG A 41 -10.53 6.26 -8.66
C ARG A 41 -9.06 5.83 -8.62
N LEU A 42 -8.15 6.71 -8.21
CA LEU A 42 -6.72 6.41 -8.14
C LEU A 42 -6.29 5.82 -6.78
N GLU A 43 -7.22 5.76 -5.83
CA GLU A 43 -6.95 5.23 -4.50
C GLU A 43 -7.12 3.72 -4.49
N HIS A 44 -6.12 3.01 -3.97
CA HIS A 44 -6.14 1.56 -3.84
C HIS A 44 -5.63 1.14 -2.47
N THR A 45 -6.35 0.22 -1.84
CA THR A 45 -5.95 -0.40 -0.59
C THR A 45 -5.85 -1.90 -0.79
N ALA A 46 -4.75 -2.49 -0.35
CA ALA A 46 -4.50 -3.92 -0.54
C ALA A 46 -3.59 -4.49 0.54
N LEU A 47 -3.71 -5.79 0.78
CA LEU A 47 -2.67 -6.56 1.45
C LEU A 47 -1.67 -7.05 0.41
N VAL A 48 -0.40 -6.99 0.74
CA VAL A 48 0.67 -7.49 -0.12
C VAL A 48 1.56 -8.41 0.69
N LYS A 49 1.72 -9.62 0.18
CA LYS A 49 2.57 -10.63 0.78
C LYS A 49 3.85 -10.74 -0.04
N TRP A 50 4.97 -10.66 0.64
CA TRP A 50 6.31 -10.73 0.06
C TRP A 50 6.95 -12.04 0.47
N GLN A 51 7.34 -12.85 -0.49
CA GLN A 51 8.14 -14.03 -0.21
C GLN A 51 9.58 -13.63 0.15
N PRO A 52 10.30 -14.44 0.95
CA PRO A 52 11.71 -14.15 1.23
C PRO A 52 12.52 -13.94 -0.05
N GLY A 53 13.34 -12.90 -0.08
CA GLY A 53 14.20 -12.57 -1.21
C GLY A 53 13.52 -11.79 -2.33
N THR A 54 12.28 -11.34 -2.15
CA THR A 54 11.57 -10.60 -3.18
C THR A 54 12.06 -9.15 -3.26
N ARG A 55 12.29 -8.70 -4.50
CA ARG A 55 12.68 -7.31 -4.79
C ARG A 55 11.72 -6.71 -5.79
N PHE A 56 11.35 -5.47 -5.55
CA PHE A 56 10.52 -4.71 -6.48
C PHE A 56 11.42 -3.72 -7.24
N ASN A 57 11.05 -3.38 -8.46
CA ASN A 57 11.78 -2.38 -9.21
C ASN A 57 11.68 -1.01 -8.53
N PRO A 58 12.70 -0.14 -8.65
CA PRO A 58 12.57 1.23 -8.18
C PRO A 58 11.36 1.90 -8.81
N HIS A 59 10.56 2.59 -7.98
CA HIS A 59 9.33 3.22 -8.47
C HIS A 59 8.95 4.38 -7.57
N SER A 60 8.01 5.19 -8.06
CA SER A 60 7.44 6.29 -7.30
C SER A 60 5.92 6.19 -7.30
N HIS A 61 5.30 6.84 -6.33
CA HIS A 61 3.86 6.90 -6.20
C HIS A 61 3.39 8.36 -6.33
N PRO A 62 2.85 8.76 -7.49
CA PRO A 62 2.42 10.14 -7.70
C PRO A 62 1.38 10.62 -6.68
N GLY A 63 0.52 9.72 -6.24
CA GLY A 63 -0.51 10.02 -5.25
C GLY A 63 -0.15 9.65 -3.82
N GLY A 64 1.12 9.34 -3.54
CA GLY A 64 1.57 8.94 -2.21
C GLY A 64 1.27 7.50 -1.86
N GLU A 65 1.89 7.05 -0.76
CA GLU A 65 1.75 5.69 -0.27
C GLU A 65 1.82 5.65 1.25
N GLU A 66 0.97 4.86 1.87
CA GLU A 66 1.09 4.48 3.27
C GLU A 66 1.23 2.97 3.37
N ILE A 67 2.10 2.53 4.27
CA ILE A 67 2.36 1.11 4.50
C ILE A 67 2.29 0.84 6.00
N PHE A 68 1.60 -0.22 6.37
CA PHE A 68 1.68 -0.76 7.72
C PHE A 68 2.23 -2.19 7.65
N VAL A 69 3.36 -2.44 8.31
CA VAL A 69 3.96 -3.77 8.35
C VAL A 69 3.24 -4.61 9.38
N ILE A 70 2.55 -5.66 8.92
CA ILE A 70 1.76 -6.54 9.78
C ILE A 70 2.63 -7.65 10.34
N ASP A 71 3.49 -8.24 9.50
CA ASP A 71 4.34 -9.36 9.88
C ASP A 71 5.61 -9.35 9.04
N GLY A 72 6.70 -9.90 9.57
CA GLY A 72 7.98 -9.95 8.89
C GLY A 72 8.71 -8.62 8.87
N THR A 73 9.56 -8.43 7.86
CA THR A 73 10.39 -7.24 7.72
C THR A 73 10.31 -6.69 6.31
N PHE A 74 9.80 -5.48 6.18
CA PHE A 74 9.79 -4.71 4.94
C PHE A 74 11.05 -3.84 4.90
N GLN A 75 11.66 -3.71 3.74
CA GLN A 75 12.94 -3.01 3.59
C GLN A 75 12.91 -2.08 2.38
N ASP A 76 13.70 -1.02 2.44
CA ASP A 76 14.06 -0.19 1.30
C ASP A 76 15.48 0.36 1.53
N GLU A 77 15.93 1.26 0.66
CA GLU A 77 17.27 1.85 0.78
C GLU A 77 17.45 2.71 2.03
N PHE A 78 16.38 3.06 2.72
CA PHE A 78 16.43 3.91 3.91
C PHE A 78 16.43 3.11 5.21
N GLY A 79 16.09 1.84 5.20
CA GLY A 79 16.10 1.04 6.41
C GLY A 79 15.32 -0.26 6.35
N ASP A 80 15.27 -0.90 7.51
CA ASP A 80 14.53 -2.14 7.76
C ASP A 80 13.38 -1.84 8.70
N TYR A 81 12.19 -2.36 8.38
CA TYR A 81 10.97 -2.04 9.13
C TYR A 81 10.27 -3.32 9.54
N GLY A 82 10.27 -3.59 10.83
CA GLY A 82 9.61 -4.77 11.39
C GLY A 82 8.12 -4.58 11.58
N ALA A 83 7.46 -5.65 12.02
CA ALA A 83 6.03 -5.65 12.31
C ALA A 83 5.65 -4.51 13.25
N GLY A 84 4.55 -3.82 12.97
CA GLY A 84 4.08 -2.68 13.73
C GLY A 84 4.60 -1.32 13.23
N THR A 85 5.46 -1.30 12.21
CA THR A 85 5.95 -0.05 11.63
C THR A 85 4.93 0.53 10.65
N TRP A 86 4.67 1.82 10.79
CA TRP A 86 3.91 2.58 9.80
C TRP A 86 4.85 3.48 9.01
N ILE A 87 4.69 3.51 7.70
CA ILE A 87 5.54 4.28 6.79
C ILE A 87 4.64 5.16 5.94
N ARG A 88 5.05 6.42 5.79
CA ARG A 88 4.37 7.35 4.90
C ARG A 88 5.35 7.84 3.85
N ASN A 89 5.05 7.60 2.60
CA ASN A 89 5.81 8.08 1.45
C ASN A 89 4.99 9.14 0.73
N PRO A 90 5.38 10.42 0.79
CA PRO A 90 4.58 11.50 0.21
C PRO A 90 4.52 11.42 -1.31
N PRO A 91 3.57 12.13 -1.95
CA PRO A 91 3.47 12.15 -3.40
C PRO A 91 4.79 12.50 -4.08
N GLY A 92 5.15 11.73 -5.10
CA GLY A 92 6.38 11.95 -5.86
C GLY A 92 7.63 11.35 -5.24
N SER A 93 7.58 10.82 -4.03
CA SER A 93 8.72 10.10 -3.46
C SER A 93 8.97 8.79 -4.20
N ALA A 94 10.23 8.38 -4.24
CA ALA A 94 10.65 7.16 -4.91
C ALA A 94 11.40 6.26 -3.94
N HIS A 95 11.27 4.96 -4.12
CA HIS A 95 11.97 3.99 -3.31
C HIS A 95 12.19 2.68 -4.08
N HIS A 96 13.04 1.83 -3.51
CA HIS A 96 13.35 0.51 -4.04
C HIS A 96 13.06 -0.53 -2.96
N PRO A 97 11.81 -0.99 -2.84
CA PRO A 97 11.43 -1.89 -1.77
C PRO A 97 11.86 -3.32 -2.03
N PHE A 98 12.17 -4.02 -0.95
CA PHE A 98 12.50 -5.44 -0.97
C PHE A 98 12.21 -6.06 0.40
N SER A 99 12.25 -7.37 0.48
CA SER A 99 12.15 -8.08 1.75
C SER A 99 12.99 -9.35 1.68
N GLU A 100 14.08 -9.40 2.43
CA GLU A 100 14.93 -10.58 2.46
C GLU A 100 14.30 -11.74 3.23
N GLN A 101 13.59 -11.40 4.30
CA GLN A 101 12.96 -12.41 5.17
C GLN A 101 11.49 -12.66 4.82
N GLY A 102 10.93 -11.88 3.95
CA GLY A 102 9.50 -11.90 3.66
C GLY A 102 8.71 -11.04 4.63
N CYS A 103 7.53 -10.59 4.21
CA CYS A 103 6.66 -9.77 5.03
C CYS A 103 5.22 -9.80 4.52
N LEU A 104 4.34 -9.32 5.38
CA LEU A 104 2.95 -9.01 5.04
C LEU A 104 2.71 -7.55 5.38
N ILE A 105 2.25 -6.78 4.40
CA ILE A 105 2.00 -5.35 4.58
C ILE A 105 0.59 -4.99 4.14
N LEU A 106 0.03 -3.96 4.79
CA LEU A 106 -1.17 -3.27 4.34
C LEU A 106 -0.71 -2.00 3.63
N VAL A 107 -1.16 -1.80 2.41
CA VAL A 107 -0.72 -0.68 1.56
C VAL A 107 -1.93 0.12 1.11
N LYS A 108 -1.79 1.44 1.15
CA LYS A 108 -2.75 2.36 0.56
C LYS A 108 -1.98 3.34 -0.33
N VAL A 109 -2.39 3.46 -1.58
CA VAL A 109 -1.76 4.35 -2.55
C VAL A 109 -2.78 5.25 -3.22
N GLY A 110 -2.33 6.39 -3.74
CA GLY A 110 -3.15 7.27 -4.57
C GLY A 110 -4.11 8.17 -3.79
N HIS A 111 -4.03 8.20 -2.46
CA HIS A 111 -4.97 8.94 -1.61
C HIS A 111 -4.44 10.29 -1.12
N MET A 112 -3.17 10.57 -1.34
CA MET A 112 -2.54 11.81 -0.90
C MET A 112 -2.52 12.81 -2.04
N ILE A 113 -3.66 13.47 -2.28
CA ILE A 113 -3.77 14.45 -3.34
C ILE A 113 -3.69 15.83 -2.71
N SER A 114 -2.64 16.58 -3.05
CA SER A 114 -2.46 17.94 -2.55
C SER A 114 -3.38 18.92 -3.29
N PRO A 115 -3.74 20.05 -2.64
CA PRO A 115 -4.49 21.11 -3.32
C PRO A 115 -3.79 21.52 -4.61
N GLY A 116 -4.53 21.60 -5.70
CA GLY A 116 -3.98 21.92 -7.02
C GLY A 116 -3.42 20.74 -7.80
N TYR A 117 -3.36 19.56 -7.21
CA TYR A 117 -2.95 18.37 -7.95
C TYR A 117 -4.04 17.96 -8.95
N SER A 118 -3.65 17.83 -10.20
CA SER A 118 -4.58 17.43 -11.26
C SER A 118 -4.58 15.92 -11.44
N GLN A 119 -5.77 15.32 -11.45
CA GLN A 119 -5.96 13.91 -11.76
C GLN A 119 -6.33 13.69 -13.23
N ALA A 120 -6.43 14.76 -13.96
CA ALA A 120 -6.80 14.69 -15.36
C ALA A 120 -5.66 14.19 -16.23
#